data_1f0e0525645f94e24f5523c6e7813607
#
_entry.id   1f0e0525645f94e24f5523c6e7813607
#
_cell.length_a   1.000
_cell.length_b   1.000
_cell.length_c   1.000
_cell.angle_alpha   90.00
_cell.angle_beta   90.00
_cell.angle_gamma   90.00
#
_symmetry.space_group_name_H-M   'P 1'
#
loop_
_entity.id
_entity.type
_entity.pdbx_description
1 polymer ?
#
loop_
_entity_poly.entity_id
_entity_poly.type
_entity_poly.pdbx_seq_one_letter_code
_entity_poly.pdbx_strand_id
1 'polypeptide(L)'
;MDRLKTFKRIMEKSDSNRVIILTNHYQIKGNVYDCGECNRDEFINLTNVRVCNVIDSYDGICDSESSFDWLHINIDKVVAFSFV
;
A
#
# COMPACT_ATOMS: atom_id res chain seq x y z
N MET A 1 3.86 -1.38 19.63
CA MET A 1 4.05 -0.29 18.64
C MET A 1 2.95 -0.36 17.61
N ASP A 2 2.26 0.74 17.39
CA ASP A 2 1.17 0.79 16.42
C ASP A 2 1.72 1.15 15.04
N ARG A 3 1.85 0.14 14.17
CA ARG A 3 2.42 0.31 12.83
C ARG A 3 1.53 1.16 11.94
N LEU A 4 0.23 1.01 12.06
CA LEU A 4 -0.71 1.79 11.25
C LEU A 4 -0.63 3.27 11.62
N LYS A 5 -0.49 3.57 12.89
CA LYS A 5 -0.35 4.95 13.37
C LYS A 5 0.93 5.59 12.82
N THR A 6 2.03 4.82 12.82
CA THR A 6 3.29 5.27 12.25
C THR A 6 3.16 5.51 10.76
N PHE A 7 2.50 4.61 10.04
CA PHE A 7 2.24 4.75 8.61
C PHE A 7 1.49 6.05 8.30
N LYS A 8 0.44 6.33 9.05
CA LYS A 8 -0.36 7.55 8.86
C LYS A 8 0.43 8.81 9.17
N ARG A 9 1.28 8.76 10.17
CA ARG A 9 2.13 9.91 10.53
C ARG A 9 3.13 10.22 9.41
N ILE A 10 3.73 9.19 8.83
CA ILE A 10 4.66 9.38 7.71
C ILE A 10 3.92 9.92 6.49
N MET A 11 2.70 9.45 6.23
CA MET A 11 1.86 9.95 5.15
C MET A 11 1.61 11.46 5.30
N GLU A 12 1.25 11.89 6.50
CA GLU A 12 1.00 13.31 6.77
C GLU A 12 2.24 14.17 6.52
N LYS A 13 3.41 13.67 6.93
CA LYS A 13 4.67 14.38 6.73
C LYS A 13 5.07 14.47 5.26
N SER A 14 4.74 13.45 4.47
CA SER A 14 5.08 13.42 3.05
C SER A 14 4.18 14.30 2.20
N ASP A 15 3.03 14.69 2.75
CA ASP A 15 2.00 15.46 2.06
C ASP A 15 1.54 14.79 0.77
N SER A 16 1.51 13.47 0.79
CA SER A 16 1.07 12.65 -0.34
C SER A 16 0.27 11.47 0.17
N ASN A 17 -0.76 11.10 -0.58
CA ASN A 17 -1.53 9.90 -0.28
C ASN A 17 -1.23 8.74 -1.25
N ARG A 18 -0.35 8.97 -2.22
CA ARG A 18 0.06 7.92 -3.15
C ARG A 18 1.22 7.15 -2.56
N VAL A 19 1.10 5.82 -2.55
CA VAL A 19 2.05 4.97 -1.85
C VAL A 19 2.41 3.76 -2.69
N ILE A 20 3.67 3.34 -2.55
CA ILE A 20 4.15 2.05 -3.02
C ILE A 20 4.41 1.20 -1.80
N ILE A 21 3.77 0.03 -1.75
CA ILE A 21 3.89 -0.90 -0.64
C ILE A 21 4.53 -2.19 -1.13
N LEU A 22 5.52 -2.66 -0.39
CA LEU A 22 6.20 -3.91 -0.69
C LEU A 22 5.81 -4.95 0.37
N THR A 23 5.37 -6.10 -0.09
CA THR A 23 5.17 -7.28 0.74
C THR A 23 6.18 -8.34 0.34
N ASN A 24 6.12 -9.52 0.93
CA ASN A 24 7.03 -10.60 0.58
C ASN A 24 6.90 -11.05 -0.88
N HIS A 25 5.73 -10.87 -1.48
CA HIS A 25 5.43 -11.39 -2.81
C HIS A 25 4.98 -10.35 -3.81
N TYR A 26 4.56 -9.17 -3.35
CA TYR A 26 3.90 -8.20 -4.20
C TYR A 26 4.44 -6.80 -4.03
N GLN A 27 4.40 -6.06 -5.13
CA GLN A 27 4.55 -4.62 -5.14
C GLN A 27 3.17 -4.02 -5.42
N ILE A 28 2.71 -3.15 -4.53
CA ILE A 28 1.36 -2.61 -4.58
C ILE A 28 1.45 -1.09 -4.65
N LYS A 29 0.81 -0.51 -5.66
CA LYS A 29 0.74 0.94 -5.83
C LYS A 29 -0.72 1.37 -5.72
N GLY A 30 -0.97 2.43 -4.98
CA GLY A 30 -2.32 2.94 -4.84
C GLY A 30 -2.38 4.24 -4.07
N ASN A 31 -3.59 4.74 -3.90
CA ASN A 31 -3.85 5.93 -3.12
C ASN A 31 -4.47 5.52 -1.79
N VAL A 32 -3.93 6.05 -0.69
CA VAL A 32 -4.48 5.79 0.62
C VAL A 32 -5.82 6.50 0.75
N TYR A 33 -6.82 5.76 1.19
CA TYR A 33 -8.15 6.29 1.47
C TYR A 33 -8.40 6.23 2.96
N ASP A 34 -8.73 7.37 3.55
CA ASP A 34 -9.07 7.45 4.96
C ASP A 34 -10.58 7.31 5.11
N CYS A 35 -10.99 6.16 5.54
CA CYS A 35 -12.40 5.82 5.69
C CYS A 35 -12.96 6.18 7.08
N GLY A 36 -12.23 6.88 7.91
CA GLY A 36 -12.71 7.28 9.24
C GLY A 36 -13.17 6.09 10.09
N GLU A 37 -14.34 5.55 9.80
CA GLU A 37 -14.91 4.43 10.55
C GLU A 37 -14.31 3.08 10.19
N CYS A 38 -13.74 2.97 9.01
CA CYS A 38 -13.12 1.72 8.53
C CYS A 38 -11.73 1.48 9.13
N ASN A 39 -11.21 2.44 9.88
CA ASN A 39 -9.84 2.37 10.41
C ASN A 39 -9.72 1.62 11.73
N ARG A 40 -10.69 0.78 12.04
CA ARG A 40 -10.68 0.01 13.29
C ARG A 40 -9.74 -1.16 13.25
N ASP A 41 -9.48 -1.68 12.07
CA ASP A 41 -8.66 -2.85 11.90
C ASP A 41 -7.30 -2.41 11.40
N GLU A 42 -6.32 -3.28 11.50
CA GLU A 42 -4.94 -3.00 11.14
C GLU A 42 -4.73 -3.07 9.63
N PHE A 43 -5.64 -2.47 8.87
CA PHE A 43 -5.61 -2.48 7.41
C PHE A 43 -5.34 -1.10 6.84
N ILE A 44 -4.53 -1.08 5.79
CA ILE A 44 -4.33 0.10 4.95
C ILE A 44 -5.34 -0.01 3.82
N ASN A 45 -6.20 1.00 3.67
CA ASN A 45 -7.23 1.03 2.64
C ASN A 45 -6.71 1.81 1.44
N LEU A 46 -6.71 1.18 0.27
CA LEU A 46 -6.21 1.79 -0.95
C LEU A 46 -7.27 1.83 -2.04
N THR A 47 -7.20 2.85 -2.88
CA THR A 47 -8.02 2.99 -4.09
C THR A 47 -7.10 3.09 -5.30
N ASN A 48 -7.65 2.77 -6.49
CA ASN A 48 -6.91 2.80 -7.76
C ASN A 48 -5.63 1.98 -7.65
N VAL A 49 -5.77 0.72 -7.29
CA VAL A 49 -4.65 -0.13 -6.87
C VAL A 49 -4.15 -0.95 -8.04
N ARG A 50 -2.83 -1.05 -8.14
CA ARG A 50 -2.15 -1.95 -9.07
C ARG A 50 -1.22 -2.84 -8.29
N VAL A 51 -1.34 -4.14 -8.53
CA VAL A 51 -0.56 -5.16 -7.82
C VAL A 51 0.29 -5.91 -8.81
N CYS A 52 1.58 -5.98 -8.53
CA CYS A 52 2.55 -6.70 -9.34
C CYS A 52 3.27 -7.72 -8.47
N ASN A 53 3.43 -8.94 -8.99
CA ASN A 53 4.22 -9.96 -8.32
C ASN A 53 5.69 -9.55 -8.38
N VAL A 54 6.38 -9.56 -7.24
CA VAL A 54 7.78 -9.13 -7.14
C VAL A 54 8.69 -10.00 -8.00
N ILE A 55 8.38 -11.30 -8.12
CA ILE A 55 9.16 -12.23 -8.93
C ILE A 55 9.07 -11.88 -10.42
N ASP A 56 7.93 -11.37 -10.86
CA ASP A 56 7.69 -10.99 -12.24
C ASP A 56 8.12 -9.56 -12.54
N SER A 57 8.51 -8.81 -11.52
CA SER A 57 8.91 -7.41 -11.63
C SER A 57 10.40 -7.31 -11.91
N TYR A 58 10.78 -7.57 -13.16
CA TYR A 58 12.17 -7.46 -13.59
C TYR A 58 12.41 -6.08 -14.19
N ASP A 59 13.45 -5.40 -13.72
CA ASP A 59 13.84 -4.05 -14.17
C ASP A 59 12.71 -3.02 -14.07
N GLY A 60 11.83 -3.18 -13.08
CA GLY A 60 10.74 -2.24 -12.87
C GLY A 60 9.55 -2.45 -13.80
N ILE A 61 9.58 -3.45 -14.66
CA ILE A 61 8.49 -3.79 -15.56
C ILE A 61 7.69 -4.94 -14.96
N CYS A 62 6.39 -4.76 -14.90
CA CYS A 62 5.49 -5.79 -14.41
C CYS A 62 4.74 -6.42 -15.59
N ASP A 63 5.02 -7.69 -15.86
CA ASP A 63 4.42 -8.39 -16.99
C ASP A 63 2.97 -8.82 -16.71
N SER A 64 2.61 -9.00 -15.44
CA SER A 64 1.26 -9.39 -15.07
C SER A 64 0.78 -8.53 -13.91
N GLU A 65 0.20 -7.39 -14.25
CA GLU A 65 -0.32 -6.44 -13.29
C GLU A 65 -1.83 -6.63 -13.13
N SER A 66 -2.26 -6.76 -11.87
CA SER A 66 -3.68 -6.81 -11.52
C SER A 66 -4.12 -5.44 -11.01
N SER A 67 -5.33 -5.04 -11.38
CA SER A 67 -5.89 -3.76 -10.95
C SER A 67 -7.12 -3.99 -10.09
N PHE A 68 -7.24 -3.18 -9.04
CA PHE A 68 -8.38 -3.21 -8.13
C PHE A 68 -8.86 -1.78 -7.85
N ASP A 69 -10.16 -1.58 -7.78
CA ASP A 69 -10.71 -0.29 -7.39
C ASP A 69 -10.46 -0.03 -5.89
N TRP A 70 -10.52 -1.08 -5.11
CA TRP A 70 -10.30 -1.06 -3.66
C TRP A 70 -9.44 -2.23 -3.25
N LEU A 71 -8.53 -2.00 -2.32
CA LEU A 71 -7.72 -3.07 -1.73
C LEU A 71 -7.43 -2.72 -0.26
N HIS A 72 -7.57 -3.71 0.60
CA HIS A 72 -7.30 -3.57 2.03
C HIS A 72 -6.10 -4.46 2.37
N ILE A 73 -5.02 -3.84 2.87
CA ILE A 73 -3.77 -4.54 3.13
C ILE A 73 -3.54 -4.59 4.63
N ASN A 74 -3.30 -5.79 5.16
CA ASN A 74 -2.94 -5.95 6.55
C ASN A 74 -1.56 -5.33 6.78
N ILE A 75 -1.47 -4.39 7.72
CA ILE A 75 -0.23 -3.68 8.02
C ILE A 75 0.89 -4.64 8.43
N ASP A 76 0.56 -5.76 9.04
CA ASP A 76 1.55 -6.74 9.47
C ASP A 76 2.24 -7.45 8.31
N LYS A 77 1.68 -7.38 7.11
CA LYS A 77 2.25 -7.99 5.91
C LYS A 77 3.11 -7.02 5.11
N VAL A 78 3.17 -5.77 5.52
CA VAL A 78 3.97 -4.75 4.85
C VAL A 78 5.42 -4.86 5.29
N VAL A 79 6.31 -5.09 4.33
CA VAL A 79 7.75 -5.14 4.57
C VAL A 79 8.35 -3.74 4.48
N ALA A 80 7.91 -2.97 3.50
CA ALA A 80 8.40 -1.62 3.28
C ALA A 80 7.34 -0.81 2.53
N PHE A 81 7.43 0.50 2.63
CA PHE A 81 6.54 1.38 1.87
C PHE A 81 7.23 2.72 1.61
N SER A 82 6.75 3.42 0.58
CA SER A 82 7.23 4.77 0.27
C SER A 82 6.09 5.59 -0.30
N PHE A 83 5.96 6.81 0.17
CA PHE A 83 4.99 7.76 -0.41
C PHE A 83 5.66 8.49 -1.56
N VAL A 84 4.92 8.61 -2.65
CA VAL A 84 5.45 9.20 -3.89
C VAL A 84 4.64 10.39 -4.40
#